data_48a6199ec379312434bab9daf3ac6d6c
#
_entry.id   48a6199ec379312434bab9daf3ac6d6c
#
_cell.length_a   1.000
_cell.length_b   1.000
_cell.length_c   1.000
_cell.angle_alpha   90.00
_cell.angle_beta   90.00
_cell.angle_gamma   90.00
#
_symmetry.space_group_name_H-M   'P 1'
#
loop_
_entity.id
_entity.type
_entity.pdbx_description
1 polymer ?
#
loop_
_entity_poly.entity_id
_entity_poly.type
_entity_poly.pdbx_seq_one_letter_code
_entity_poly.pdbx_strand_id
1 'polypeptide(L)'
;NDMIKNYDITDGFGIPQTINGGKNLNNTYYFAGISESSASKLKNHPNVSSVKRNVEEKGVRGNNIFPHDKSYNWNSDFYGPIYIPKKNSSIPINKSNISVYKRLIEVYENNKLEIDGDRIVINDKEISEYKFKQDYYWLMGDNRGNSQDSRAWGFVPFDHVVGKPIFKWLSIDSVSYTHLTLPTSV
;
A
#
# COMPACT_ATOMS: atom_id res chain seq x y z
N ASN A 1 -2.09 28.48 -2.99
CA ASN A 1 -1.10 28.20 -1.94
C ASN A 1 -1.66 28.39 -0.52
N ASP A 2 -2.64 29.28 -0.30
CA ASP A 2 -3.16 29.57 1.05
C ASP A 2 -4.08 28.45 1.57
N MET A 3 -4.79 27.74 0.68
CA MET A 3 -5.64 26.62 1.10
C MET A 3 -4.84 25.45 1.71
N ILE A 4 -3.67 25.16 1.19
CA ILE A 4 -2.81 24.07 1.71
C ILE A 4 -2.33 24.39 3.12
N LYS A 5 -1.89 25.62 3.38
CA LYS A 5 -1.40 26.05 4.69
C LYS A 5 -2.51 26.15 5.75
N ASN A 6 -3.68 26.65 5.35
CA ASN A 6 -4.79 26.91 6.30
C ASN A 6 -5.55 25.64 6.70
N TYR A 7 -5.43 24.56 5.95
CA TYR A 7 -6.19 23.33 6.19
C TYR A 7 -5.32 22.13 6.55
N ASP A 8 -4.05 22.37 6.87
CA ASP A 8 -3.10 21.32 7.30
C ASP A 8 -3.01 20.14 6.29
N ILE A 9 -3.04 20.51 5.03
CA ILE A 9 -2.90 19.55 3.92
C ILE A 9 -1.40 19.39 3.68
N THR A 10 -0.80 18.40 4.33
CA THR A 10 0.64 18.16 4.24
C THR A 10 1.03 17.32 3.03
N ASP A 11 0.14 16.47 2.55
CA ASP A 11 0.40 15.52 1.48
C ASP A 11 -0.66 15.58 0.39
N GLY A 12 -0.23 15.93 -0.77
CA GLY A 12 -1.03 15.89 -1.97
C GLY A 12 -1.12 17.23 -2.65
N PHE A 13 -0.54 17.29 -3.82
CA PHE A 13 -0.77 18.39 -4.75
C PHE A 13 -2.08 18.11 -5.48
N GLY A 14 -3.02 19.06 -5.38
CA GLY A 14 -4.17 19.02 -6.25
C GLY A 14 -3.69 19.11 -7.70
N ILE A 15 -3.85 18.03 -8.44
CA ILE A 15 -3.63 18.06 -9.88
C ILE A 15 -4.94 18.48 -10.52
N PRO A 16 -5.01 19.67 -11.14
CA PRO A 16 -6.19 20.03 -11.90
C PRO A 16 -6.37 19.03 -13.05
N GLN A 17 -7.51 18.34 -13.09
CA GLN A 17 -7.80 17.52 -14.26
C GLN A 17 -8.06 18.42 -15.46
N THR A 18 -7.14 18.43 -16.40
CA THR A 18 -7.38 18.94 -17.76
C THR A 18 -8.04 17.86 -18.57
N ILE A 19 -9.32 18.00 -18.84
CA ILE A 19 -10.01 17.16 -19.81
C ILE A 19 -9.85 17.79 -21.20
N ASN A 20 -9.25 17.05 -22.14
CA ASN A 20 -9.15 17.36 -23.57
C ASN A 20 -8.58 18.73 -23.93
N GLY A 21 -7.34 19.04 -23.50
CA GLY A 21 -6.60 20.19 -24.05
C GLY A 21 -7.22 21.58 -23.83
N GLY A 22 -8.23 21.68 -22.97
CA GLY A 22 -8.98 22.88 -22.66
C GLY A 22 -9.09 23.15 -21.17
N LYS A 23 -9.44 24.36 -20.83
CA LYS A 23 -9.60 24.88 -19.48
C LYS A 23 -10.40 23.93 -18.57
N ASN A 24 -9.92 23.76 -17.33
CA ASN A 24 -10.67 23.10 -16.25
C ASN A 24 -12.08 23.69 -16.13
N LEU A 25 -13.08 22.95 -16.61
CA LEU A 25 -14.46 23.43 -16.57
C LEU A 25 -15.06 23.41 -15.16
N ASN A 26 -14.45 22.68 -14.19
CA ASN A 26 -15.07 22.45 -12.88
C ASN A 26 -14.15 22.67 -11.67
N ASN A 27 -12.97 23.24 -11.79
CA ASN A 27 -12.06 23.50 -10.66
C ASN A 27 -11.99 22.34 -9.63
N THR A 28 -11.91 21.10 -10.11
CA THR A 28 -11.86 19.92 -9.26
C THR A 28 -10.41 19.60 -8.90
N TYR A 29 -10.14 19.40 -7.62
CA TYR A 29 -8.83 19.07 -7.09
C TYR A 29 -8.86 17.69 -6.45
N TYR A 30 -7.79 16.91 -6.62
CA TYR A 30 -7.59 15.62 -5.96
C TYR A 30 -6.47 15.74 -4.92
N PHE A 31 -6.72 15.23 -3.74
CA PHE A 31 -5.74 15.15 -2.67
C PHE A 31 -5.53 13.68 -2.30
N ALA A 32 -4.27 13.23 -2.32
CA ALA A 32 -3.93 11.83 -2.07
C ALA A 32 -4.04 11.44 -0.58
N GLY A 33 -3.90 12.41 0.32
CA GLY A 33 -4.04 12.17 1.74
C GLY A 33 -4.53 13.43 2.46
N ILE A 34 -5.74 13.38 2.95
CA ILE A 34 -6.33 14.47 3.72
C ILE A 34 -7.02 13.88 4.95
N SER A 35 -6.78 14.47 6.11
CA SER A 35 -7.46 14.04 7.34
C SER A 35 -8.96 14.33 7.28
N GLU A 36 -9.76 13.57 8.04
CA GLU A 36 -11.21 13.82 8.11
C GLU A 36 -11.53 15.21 8.69
N SER A 37 -10.69 15.70 9.61
CA SER A 37 -10.82 17.05 10.14
C SER A 37 -10.60 18.11 9.07
N SER A 38 -9.56 17.96 8.25
CA SER A 38 -9.27 18.88 7.15
C SER A 38 -10.33 18.80 6.05
N ALA A 39 -10.82 17.60 5.72
CA ALA A 39 -11.93 17.42 4.80
C ALA A 39 -13.21 18.12 5.28
N SER A 40 -13.51 18.03 6.58
CA SER A 40 -14.65 18.69 7.19
C SER A 40 -14.51 20.22 7.16
N LYS A 41 -13.33 20.74 7.45
CA LYS A 41 -13.03 22.18 7.34
C LYS A 41 -13.20 22.68 5.89
N LEU A 42 -12.68 21.93 4.91
CA LEU A 42 -12.82 22.26 3.49
C LEU A 42 -14.28 22.26 3.04
N LYS A 43 -15.07 21.29 3.50
CA LYS A 43 -16.50 21.21 3.19
C LYS A 43 -17.29 22.44 3.63
N ASN A 44 -16.85 23.09 4.71
CA ASN A 44 -17.47 24.29 5.24
C ASN A 44 -16.91 25.59 4.67
N HIS A 45 -15.94 25.53 3.77
CA HIS A 45 -15.35 26.72 3.16
C HIS A 45 -16.28 27.32 2.07
N PRO A 46 -16.53 28.63 2.05
CA PRO A 46 -17.52 29.26 1.16
C PRO A 46 -17.24 29.06 -0.34
N ASN A 47 -15.98 28.85 -0.72
CA ASN A 47 -15.57 28.64 -2.11
C ASN A 47 -15.49 27.15 -2.50
N VAL A 48 -15.90 26.22 -1.64
CA VAL A 48 -15.89 24.78 -1.89
C VAL A 48 -17.32 24.28 -2.06
N SER A 49 -17.67 23.86 -3.25
CA SER A 49 -19.01 23.36 -3.54
C SER A 49 -19.26 21.96 -2.99
N SER A 50 -18.25 21.09 -3.00
CA SER A 50 -18.36 19.74 -2.42
C SER A 50 -16.98 19.14 -2.14
N VAL A 51 -16.94 18.27 -1.12
CA VAL A 51 -15.80 17.40 -0.83
C VAL A 51 -16.30 15.96 -0.85
N LYS A 52 -15.68 15.11 -1.68
CA LYS A 52 -16.04 13.70 -1.80
C LYS A 52 -14.81 12.84 -1.63
N ARG A 53 -14.95 11.76 -0.88
CA ARG A 53 -13.92 10.72 -0.83
C ARG A 53 -13.94 9.97 -2.15
N ASN A 54 -12.77 9.88 -2.80
CA ASN A 54 -12.61 9.04 -3.97
C ASN A 54 -12.26 7.64 -3.49
N VAL A 55 -13.16 6.69 -3.67
CA VAL A 55 -13.01 5.28 -3.30
C VAL A 55 -13.14 4.45 -4.57
N GLU A 56 -12.22 3.54 -4.76
CA GLU A 56 -12.27 2.60 -5.90
C GLU A 56 -13.49 1.68 -5.75
N GLU A 57 -14.00 1.20 -6.88
CA GLU A 57 -15.15 0.29 -6.89
C GLU A 57 -14.71 -1.11 -6.42
N LYS A 58 -15.50 -1.71 -5.52
CA LYS A 58 -15.24 -3.06 -5.03
C LYS A 58 -15.37 -4.10 -6.15
N GLY A 59 -14.36 -4.97 -6.25
CA GLY A 59 -14.35 -6.02 -7.28
C GLY A 59 -13.77 -5.56 -8.63
N VAL A 60 -13.42 -4.28 -8.76
CA VAL A 60 -12.67 -3.77 -9.90
C VAL A 60 -11.18 -3.83 -9.57
N ARG A 61 -10.40 -4.44 -10.46
CA ARG A 61 -8.97 -4.59 -10.26
C ARG A 61 -8.24 -3.26 -10.45
N GLY A 62 -7.47 -2.87 -9.44
CA GLY A 62 -6.59 -1.71 -9.50
C GLY A 62 -5.34 -1.95 -10.35
N ASN A 63 -4.74 -0.87 -10.83
CA ASN A 63 -3.45 -0.90 -11.49
C ASN A 63 -2.33 -1.09 -10.46
N ASN A 64 -1.30 -1.86 -10.85
CA ASN A 64 -0.10 -2.08 -10.02
C ASN A 64 -0.42 -2.64 -8.61
N ILE A 65 -1.37 -3.55 -8.52
CA ILE A 65 -1.78 -4.22 -7.28
C ILE A 65 -1.22 -5.64 -7.26
N PHE A 66 -0.50 -5.97 -6.19
CA PHE A 66 -0.02 -7.33 -5.91
C PHE A 66 -1.22 -8.30 -5.75
N PRO A 67 -1.14 -9.54 -6.22
CA PRO A 67 0.01 -10.26 -6.78
C PRO A 67 0.23 -10.05 -8.29
N HIS A 68 -0.34 -9.02 -8.91
CA HIS A 68 -0.26 -8.71 -10.34
C HIS A 68 -0.92 -9.78 -11.24
N ASP A 69 -1.77 -10.60 -10.65
CA ASP A 69 -2.50 -11.69 -11.31
C ASP A 69 -3.95 -11.26 -11.58
N LYS A 70 -4.42 -11.55 -12.80
CA LYS A 70 -5.77 -11.16 -13.26
C LYS A 70 -6.92 -11.87 -12.52
N SER A 71 -6.63 -12.96 -11.80
CA SER A 71 -7.63 -13.68 -11.01
C SER A 71 -8.03 -12.96 -9.72
N TYR A 72 -7.25 -11.93 -9.30
CA TYR A 72 -7.52 -11.13 -8.12
C TYR A 72 -8.09 -9.75 -8.49
N ASN A 73 -9.36 -9.54 -8.15
CA ASN A 73 -10.04 -8.26 -8.36
C ASN A 73 -9.86 -7.34 -7.14
N TRP A 74 -8.59 -7.13 -6.74
CA TRP A 74 -8.23 -6.25 -5.64
C TRP A 74 -7.80 -4.87 -6.15
N ASN A 75 -7.99 -3.87 -5.31
CA ASN A 75 -7.52 -2.51 -5.52
C ASN A 75 -7.01 -1.90 -4.21
N SER A 76 -6.65 -0.62 -4.24
CA SER A 76 -6.06 0.04 -3.07
C SER A 76 -7.01 0.15 -1.88
N ASP A 77 -8.33 0.25 -2.13
CA ASP A 77 -9.36 0.40 -1.10
C ASP A 77 -9.96 -0.95 -0.68
N PHE A 78 -10.05 -1.92 -1.60
CA PHE A 78 -10.62 -3.25 -1.37
C PHE A 78 -9.59 -4.33 -1.67
N TYR A 79 -8.82 -4.69 -0.66
CA TYR A 79 -7.70 -5.61 -0.75
C TYR A 79 -7.89 -6.83 0.17
N GLY A 80 -7.54 -8.03 -0.34
CA GLY A 80 -7.57 -9.25 0.43
C GLY A 80 -8.93 -9.99 0.44
N PRO A 81 -9.10 -10.97 1.34
CA PRO A 81 -8.17 -11.35 2.41
C PRO A 81 -6.89 -12.01 1.92
N ILE A 82 -5.78 -11.82 2.65
CA ILE A 82 -4.49 -12.44 2.37
C ILE A 82 -3.92 -13.04 3.66
N TYR A 83 -3.42 -14.28 3.59
CA TYR A 83 -2.74 -14.89 4.71
C TYR A 83 -1.26 -14.49 4.71
N ILE A 84 -0.77 -13.98 5.84
CA ILE A 84 0.62 -13.59 6.03
C ILE A 84 1.34 -14.73 6.75
N PRO A 85 2.26 -15.44 6.07
CA PRO A 85 2.91 -16.59 6.66
C PRO A 85 3.86 -16.22 7.79
N LYS A 86 3.97 -17.09 8.77
CA LYS A 86 5.02 -17.07 9.78
C LYS A 86 5.93 -18.30 9.66
N LYS A 87 7.09 -18.20 10.25
CA LYS A 87 8.05 -19.30 10.32
C LYS A 87 7.38 -20.60 10.84
N ASN A 88 7.63 -21.69 10.15
CA ASN A 88 7.08 -23.02 10.41
C ASN A 88 5.57 -23.17 10.19
N SER A 89 4.86 -22.16 9.73
CA SER A 89 3.48 -22.36 9.30
C SER A 89 3.43 -23.04 7.94
N SER A 90 2.43 -23.87 7.73
CA SER A 90 2.15 -24.52 6.46
C SER A 90 0.83 -24.02 5.89
N ILE A 91 0.77 -23.90 4.58
CA ILE A 91 -0.48 -23.60 3.86
C ILE A 91 -0.64 -24.51 2.66
N PRO A 92 -1.87 -24.85 2.30
CA PRO A 92 -2.14 -25.51 1.02
C PRO A 92 -1.69 -24.59 -0.13
N ILE A 93 -0.96 -25.12 -1.10
CA ILE A 93 -0.54 -24.42 -2.31
C ILE A 93 -1.23 -25.05 -3.50
N ASN A 94 -1.85 -24.21 -4.30
CA ASN A 94 -2.56 -24.59 -5.50
C ASN A 94 -2.55 -23.45 -6.53
N LYS A 95 -3.10 -23.69 -7.71
CA LYS A 95 -3.14 -22.73 -8.80
C LYS A 95 -3.82 -21.39 -8.43
N SER A 96 -4.80 -21.43 -7.53
CA SER A 96 -5.54 -20.21 -7.16
C SER A 96 -4.76 -19.28 -6.23
N ASN A 97 -3.74 -19.77 -5.51
CA ASN A 97 -3.00 -18.97 -4.54
C ASN A 97 -1.48 -18.89 -4.81
N ILE A 98 -0.96 -19.66 -5.74
CA ILE A 98 0.48 -19.69 -6.01
C ILE A 98 1.03 -18.32 -6.42
N SER A 99 0.29 -17.53 -7.17
CA SER A 99 0.71 -16.19 -7.59
C SER A 99 1.00 -15.26 -6.40
N VAL A 100 0.31 -15.45 -5.29
CA VAL A 100 0.53 -14.72 -4.03
C VAL A 100 1.85 -15.14 -3.37
N TYR A 101 2.15 -16.45 -3.37
CA TYR A 101 3.28 -17.00 -2.60
C TYR A 101 4.51 -17.34 -3.44
N LYS A 102 4.40 -17.28 -4.77
CA LYS A 102 5.50 -17.62 -5.69
C LYS A 102 6.82 -16.95 -5.31
N ARG A 103 6.81 -15.63 -5.13
CA ARG A 103 8.00 -14.86 -4.80
C ARG A 103 8.62 -15.25 -3.45
N LEU A 104 7.77 -15.61 -2.45
CA LEU A 104 8.24 -16.08 -1.17
C LEU A 104 9.02 -17.38 -1.30
N ILE A 105 8.43 -18.32 -2.03
CA ILE A 105 8.99 -19.65 -2.23
C ILE A 105 10.25 -19.62 -3.09
N GLU A 106 10.18 -18.95 -4.23
CA GLU A 106 11.23 -18.97 -5.24
C GLU A 106 12.40 -18.04 -4.87
N VAL A 107 12.09 -16.78 -4.55
CA VAL A 107 13.10 -15.74 -4.36
C VAL A 107 13.59 -15.69 -2.91
N TYR A 108 12.68 -15.54 -1.96
CA TYR A 108 13.07 -15.32 -0.57
C TYR A 108 13.50 -16.60 0.16
N GLU A 109 12.99 -17.75 -0.25
CA GLU A 109 13.39 -19.04 0.35
C GLU A 109 14.26 -19.89 -0.60
N ASN A 110 14.64 -19.31 -1.74
CA ASN A 110 15.61 -19.88 -2.70
C ASN A 110 15.27 -21.32 -3.12
N ASN A 111 14.01 -21.54 -3.56
CA ASN A 111 13.61 -22.82 -4.11
C ASN A 111 13.41 -22.73 -5.63
N LYS A 112 13.62 -23.83 -6.31
CA LYS A 112 13.22 -23.99 -7.70
C LYS A 112 11.72 -24.28 -7.74
N LEU A 113 10.94 -23.41 -8.36
CA LEU A 113 9.49 -23.56 -8.50
C LEU A 113 9.12 -23.76 -9.97
N GLU A 114 8.42 -24.83 -10.26
CA GLU A 114 7.86 -25.12 -11.57
C GLU A 114 6.35 -25.30 -11.46
N ILE A 115 5.62 -24.73 -12.42
CA ILE A 115 4.16 -24.79 -12.47
C ILE A 115 3.78 -25.35 -13.83
N ASP A 116 3.19 -26.54 -13.83
CA ASP A 116 2.74 -27.25 -15.04
C ASP A 116 1.24 -27.55 -14.92
N GLY A 117 0.43 -26.69 -15.52
CA GLY A 117 -1.03 -26.75 -15.38
C GLY A 117 -1.46 -26.54 -13.93
N ASP A 118 -1.99 -27.59 -13.31
CA ASP A 118 -2.41 -27.59 -11.91
C ASP A 118 -1.36 -28.19 -10.96
N ARG A 119 -0.26 -28.73 -11.52
CA ARG A 119 0.83 -29.33 -10.75
C ARG A 119 1.81 -28.25 -10.32
N ILE A 120 2.17 -28.29 -9.05
CA ILE A 120 3.17 -27.40 -8.48
C ILE A 120 4.32 -28.25 -7.97
N VAL A 121 5.50 -28.00 -8.53
CA VAL A 121 6.72 -28.75 -8.21
C VAL A 121 7.73 -27.81 -7.58
N ILE A 122 8.23 -28.17 -6.40
CA ILE A 122 9.27 -27.43 -5.69
C ILE A 122 10.45 -28.35 -5.46
N ASN A 123 11.64 -27.95 -5.96
CA ASN A 123 12.87 -28.74 -5.85
C ASN A 123 12.65 -30.18 -6.33
N ASP A 124 12.06 -30.32 -7.52
CA ASP A 124 11.77 -31.59 -8.21
C ASP A 124 10.77 -32.52 -7.48
N LYS A 125 10.04 -31.98 -6.48
CA LYS A 125 8.97 -32.70 -5.78
C LYS A 125 7.63 -32.01 -5.99
N GLU A 126 6.63 -32.77 -6.39
CA GLU A 126 5.25 -32.28 -6.44
C GLU A 126 4.73 -32.06 -5.02
N ILE A 127 4.16 -30.89 -4.78
CA ILE A 127 3.64 -30.52 -3.46
C ILE A 127 2.20 -30.01 -3.54
N SER A 128 1.45 -30.22 -2.47
CA SER A 128 0.12 -29.63 -2.23
C SER A 128 0.10 -28.68 -1.03
N GLU A 129 1.19 -28.64 -0.27
CA GLU A 129 1.35 -27.83 0.92
C GLU A 129 2.79 -27.30 0.99
N TYR A 130 2.96 -26.06 1.45
CA TYR A 130 4.27 -25.46 1.62
C TYR A 130 4.47 -24.97 3.06
N LYS A 131 5.60 -25.34 3.67
CA LYS A 131 6.01 -24.90 5.00
C LYS A 131 7.04 -23.77 4.89
N PHE A 132 6.71 -22.59 5.40
CA PHE A 132 7.58 -21.42 5.34
C PHE A 132 8.75 -21.49 6.32
N LYS A 133 9.93 -21.04 5.87
CA LYS A 133 11.19 -21.10 6.63
C LYS A 133 11.43 -19.87 7.50
N GLN A 134 10.74 -18.75 7.23
CA GLN A 134 10.88 -17.49 7.95
C GLN A 134 9.53 -16.79 8.14
N ASP A 135 9.54 -15.72 8.95
CA ASP A 135 8.39 -14.84 9.13
C ASP A 135 8.29 -13.86 7.96
N TYR A 136 7.06 -13.50 7.62
CA TYR A 136 6.74 -12.50 6.62
C TYR A 136 5.89 -11.40 7.22
N TYR A 137 6.02 -10.20 6.68
CA TYR A 137 5.29 -9.03 7.12
C TYR A 137 4.53 -8.40 5.97
N TRP A 138 3.47 -7.69 6.32
CA TRP A 138 2.68 -6.89 5.43
C TRP A 138 2.73 -5.45 5.92
N LEU A 139 3.46 -4.61 5.19
CA LEU A 139 3.70 -3.22 5.58
C LEU A 139 2.72 -2.33 4.83
N MET A 140 2.10 -1.42 5.55
CA MET A 140 1.17 -0.44 4.98
C MET A 140 1.53 0.95 5.49
N GLY A 141 1.65 1.90 4.57
CA GLY A 141 1.89 3.28 4.92
C GLY A 141 0.67 3.91 5.58
N ASP A 142 0.88 4.81 6.53
CA ASP A 142 -0.20 5.51 7.24
C ASP A 142 -1.03 6.37 6.28
N ASN A 143 -0.38 7.04 5.33
CA ASN A 143 -1.05 7.72 4.24
C ASN A 143 -1.45 6.72 3.14
N ARG A 144 -2.58 6.05 3.35
CA ARG A 144 -3.07 4.96 2.50
C ARG A 144 -3.23 5.30 1.03
N GLY A 145 -3.60 6.54 0.73
CA GLY A 145 -3.84 7.02 -0.63
C GLY A 145 -2.55 7.42 -1.37
N ASN A 146 -1.45 7.65 -0.62
CA ASN A 146 -0.17 8.09 -1.18
C ASN A 146 0.99 7.23 -0.63
N SER A 147 0.81 5.91 -0.60
CA SER A 147 1.82 4.97 -0.14
C SER A 147 2.06 3.87 -1.18
N GLN A 148 3.32 3.70 -1.55
CA GLN A 148 3.79 2.52 -2.27
C GLN A 148 4.19 1.46 -1.25
N ASP A 149 3.24 0.64 -0.84
CA ASP A 149 3.41 -0.34 0.23
C ASP A 149 3.15 -1.79 -0.24
N SER A 150 2.96 -2.71 0.69
CA SER A 150 2.76 -4.13 0.37
C SER A 150 1.59 -4.41 -0.57
N ARG A 151 0.61 -3.52 -0.67
CA ARG A 151 -0.46 -3.63 -1.68
C ARG A 151 0.08 -3.57 -3.11
N ALA A 152 1.23 -2.93 -3.33
CA ALA A 152 1.88 -2.85 -4.64
C ALA A 152 2.95 -3.93 -4.85
N TRP A 153 3.80 -4.19 -3.87
CA TRP A 153 4.98 -5.05 -4.04
C TRP A 153 4.95 -6.35 -3.23
N GLY A 154 3.96 -6.56 -2.35
CA GLY A 154 3.74 -7.83 -1.64
C GLY A 154 4.43 -7.92 -0.28
N PHE A 155 4.84 -9.11 0.11
CA PHE A 155 5.40 -9.41 1.42
C PHE A 155 6.82 -8.92 1.62
N VAL A 156 7.15 -8.64 2.88
CA VAL A 156 8.52 -8.39 3.35
C VAL A 156 8.97 -9.58 4.19
N PRO A 157 10.04 -10.28 3.81
CA PRO A 157 10.61 -11.33 4.61
C PRO A 157 11.37 -10.76 5.82
N PHE A 158 11.46 -11.52 6.91
CA PHE A 158 12.10 -11.10 8.15
C PHE A 158 13.55 -10.62 7.96
N ASP A 159 14.31 -11.28 7.10
CA ASP A 159 15.71 -10.95 6.81
C ASP A 159 15.90 -9.63 6.05
N HIS A 160 14.83 -9.02 5.55
CA HIS A 160 14.83 -7.68 4.96
C HIS A 160 14.44 -6.58 5.96
N VAL A 161 14.08 -6.95 7.20
CA VAL A 161 13.75 -5.98 8.25
C VAL A 161 15.04 -5.44 8.87
N VAL A 162 15.40 -4.22 8.53
CA VAL A 162 16.62 -3.56 9.03
C VAL A 162 16.50 -3.15 10.50
N GLY A 163 15.32 -2.69 10.91
CA GLY A 163 15.06 -2.25 12.28
C GLY A 163 13.77 -1.47 12.43
N LYS A 164 13.47 -1.11 13.67
CA LYS A 164 12.36 -0.24 14.05
C LYS A 164 12.92 1.06 14.64
N PRO A 165 12.52 2.24 14.15
CA PRO A 165 12.92 3.49 14.77
C PRO A 165 12.34 3.58 16.19
N ILE A 166 13.20 3.91 17.16
CA ILE A 166 12.82 4.00 18.58
C ILE A 166 12.51 5.44 18.95
N PHE A 167 13.27 6.39 18.38
CA PHE A 167 13.05 7.82 18.62
C PHE A 167 13.51 8.65 17.41
N LYS A 168 12.99 9.87 17.32
CA LYS A 168 13.37 10.84 16.30
C LYS A 168 14.36 11.83 16.92
N TRP A 169 15.62 11.73 16.51
CA TRP A 169 16.68 12.62 16.99
C TRP A 169 16.57 14.03 16.43
N LEU A 170 16.32 14.16 15.13
CA LEU A 170 16.25 15.43 14.43
C LEU A 170 15.18 15.36 13.34
N SER A 171 14.39 16.40 13.23
CA SER A 171 13.50 16.61 12.08
C SER A 171 13.76 18.00 11.52
N ILE A 172 14.14 18.07 10.27
CA ILE A 172 14.29 19.32 9.53
C ILE A 172 13.11 19.41 8.55
N ASP A 173 12.25 20.39 8.76
CA ASP A 173 11.21 20.70 7.79
C ASP A 173 11.73 21.75 6.82
N SER A 174 11.41 21.62 5.53
CA SER A 174 11.85 22.56 4.47
C SER A 174 11.32 23.99 4.64
N VAL A 175 10.49 24.24 5.64
CA VAL A 175 9.89 25.55 5.98
C VAL A 175 10.38 26.06 7.35
N SER A 176 11.66 25.94 7.64
CA SER A 176 12.35 26.70 8.71
C SER A 176 12.09 26.35 10.19
N TYR A 177 11.75 25.12 10.55
CA TYR A 177 11.76 24.75 11.98
C TYR A 177 12.54 23.48 12.26
N THR A 178 13.61 23.59 13.04
CA THR A 178 14.25 22.48 13.71
C THR A 178 13.53 22.21 15.04
N HIS A 179 12.82 21.09 15.12
CA HIS A 179 12.27 20.64 16.40
C HIS A 179 13.14 19.52 16.99
N LEU A 180 13.73 19.79 18.13
CA LEU A 180 14.29 18.75 18.98
C LEU A 180 13.14 18.14 19.78
N THR A 181 12.70 16.95 19.43
CA THR A 181 11.71 16.24 20.22
C THR A 181 12.41 15.31 21.20
N LEU A 182 12.26 15.59 22.50
CA LEU A 182 12.62 14.65 23.55
C LEU A 182 11.69 13.42 23.47
N PRO A 183 12.18 12.22 23.80
CA PRO A 183 11.34 11.03 23.82
C PRO A 183 10.23 11.21 24.85
N THR A 184 8.98 11.18 24.41
CA THR A 184 7.84 11.01 25.31
C THR A 184 7.83 9.56 25.76
N SER A 185 8.14 9.32 27.02
CA SER A 185 7.91 8.05 27.68
C SER A 185 6.41 7.75 27.70
N VAL A 186 6.02 6.61 27.13
CA VAL A 186 4.74 5.96 27.33
C VAL A 186 4.93 4.86 28.34
#